data_8226fb476c98d1262f4fe09e2d3eec5c
#
_entry.id   8226fb476c98d1262f4fe09e2d3eec5c
#
_cell.length_a   1.000
_cell.length_b   1.000
_cell.length_c   1.000
_cell.angle_alpha   90.00
_cell.angle_beta   90.00
_cell.angle_gamma   90.00
#
_symmetry.space_group_name_H-M   'P 1'
#
loop_
_entity.id
_entity.type
_entity.pdbx_description
1 polymer ?
#
loop_
_entity_poly.entity_id
_entity_poly.type
_entity_poly.pdbx_seq_one_letter_code
_entity_poly.pdbx_strand_id
1 'polypeptide(L)'
;YLYFTLPMALNYQRNSYTLWESALKTYNDNETRFVFNPKICLEKSFEEVQYALTKYKVALQKQKQTEIWLTLCNTFTELFDGNIRKLFDSLNNDVDKIRNFIQKDNKKKFPYLSETKICNYWMYVIYQYTDRKYKNIEKLTVAPDTHVCKATHKLGLITEDEFNSNNVQQIVIDRWQELFKDTKYKPIDIHTPLWLWSRNGFKEIE
;
A
#
# COMPACT_ATOMS: atom_id res chain seq x y z
N TYR A 1 -12.01 1.52 -4.20
CA TYR A 1 -10.99 2.20 -3.38
C TYR A 1 -10.80 1.52 -2.03
N LEU A 2 -11.84 1.35 -1.23
CA LEU A 2 -11.72 0.72 0.11
C LEU A 2 -11.30 -0.73 0.07
N TYR A 3 -11.69 -1.48 -0.97
CA TYR A 3 -11.20 -2.83 -1.21
C TYR A 3 -9.66 -2.88 -1.34
N PHE A 4 -9.06 -1.89 -1.99
CA PHE A 4 -7.59 -1.79 -2.13
C PHE A 4 -6.91 -1.16 -0.91
N THR A 5 -7.66 -0.49 -0.05
CA THR A 5 -7.12 0.18 1.14
C THR A 5 -7.00 -0.79 2.33
N LEU A 6 -8.01 -1.63 2.56
CA LEU A 6 -8.03 -2.56 3.69
C LEU A 6 -6.82 -3.51 3.70
N PRO A 7 -6.51 -4.25 2.63
CA PRO A 7 -5.35 -5.12 2.64
C PRO A 7 -4.04 -4.35 2.85
N MET A 8 -3.90 -3.17 2.25
CA MET A 8 -2.70 -2.36 2.43
C MET A 8 -2.50 -1.89 3.87
N ALA A 9 -3.59 -1.48 4.53
CA ALA A 9 -3.56 -1.07 5.93
C ALA A 9 -3.22 -2.22 6.90
N LEU A 10 -3.43 -3.47 6.50
CA LEU A 10 -3.18 -4.66 7.31
C LEU A 10 -2.01 -5.52 6.80
N ASN A 11 -1.27 -5.04 5.80
CA ASN A 11 -0.14 -5.77 5.19
C ASN A 11 1.11 -5.70 6.07
N TYR A 12 1.15 -6.47 7.14
CA TYR A 12 2.28 -6.54 8.06
C TYR A 12 2.88 -7.93 8.13
N GLN A 13 4.18 -8.06 7.77
CA GLN A 13 4.98 -9.28 7.86
C GLN A 13 4.29 -10.54 7.31
N ARG A 14 3.68 -10.43 6.12
CA ARG A 14 2.94 -11.53 5.51
C ARG A 14 3.10 -11.60 4.01
N ASN A 15 2.74 -12.74 3.45
CA ASN A 15 2.70 -12.93 2.01
C ASN A 15 1.55 -12.12 1.38
N SER A 16 1.88 -11.28 0.41
CA SER A 16 0.93 -10.40 -0.25
C SER A 16 -0.15 -11.16 -1.04
N TYR A 17 0.17 -12.29 -1.69
CA TYR A 17 -0.83 -13.06 -2.42
C TYR A 17 -1.92 -13.61 -1.50
N THR A 18 -1.51 -14.24 -0.40
CA THR A 18 -2.49 -14.75 0.58
C THR A 18 -3.33 -13.65 1.20
N LEU A 19 -2.76 -12.43 1.33
CA LEU A 19 -3.53 -11.28 1.80
C LEU A 19 -4.62 -10.86 0.81
N TRP A 20 -4.28 -10.77 -0.49
CA TRP A 20 -5.25 -10.40 -1.52
C TRP A 20 -6.33 -11.49 -1.72
N GLU A 21 -5.98 -12.76 -1.65
CA GLU A 21 -6.95 -13.86 -1.63
C GLU A 21 -7.90 -13.77 -0.42
N SER A 22 -7.34 -13.48 0.75
CA SER A 22 -8.12 -13.27 1.98
C SER A 22 -9.10 -12.09 1.83
N ALA A 23 -8.63 -10.98 1.27
CA ALA A 23 -9.46 -9.80 1.01
C ALA A 23 -10.60 -10.11 0.03
N LEU A 24 -10.31 -10.86 -1.03
CA LEU A 24 -11.32 -11.27 -2.01
C LEU A 24 -12.41 -12.17 -1.38
N LYS A 25 -12.00 -13.14 -0.57
CA LYS A 25 -12.95 -13.99 0.18
C LYS A 25 -13.81 -13.17 1.13
N THR A 26 -13.20 -12.24 1.87
CA THR A 26 -13.90 -11.33 2.78
C THR A 26 -14.89 -10.43 2.05
N TYR A 27 -14.52 -9.95 0.85
CA TYR A 27 -15.40 -9.11 0.03
C TYR A 27 -16.60 -9.88 -0.55
N ASN A 28 -16.41 -11.13 -0.96
CA ASN A 28 -17.45 -11.96 -1.58
C ASN A 28 -18.44 -12.55 -0.58
N ASP A 29 -18.11 -12.56 0.69
CA ASP A 29 -18.98 -13.07 1.75
C ASP A 29 -19.86 -11.95 2.32
N ASN A 30 -21.18 -12.15 2.25
CA ASN A 30 -22.16 -11.18 2.74
C ASN A 30 -22.06 -10.88 4.24
N GLU A 31 -21.57 -11.84 5.05
CA GLU A 31 -21.40 -11.65 6.50
C GLU A 31 -20.19 -10.77 6.82
N THR A 32 -19.18 -10.72 5.95
CA THR A 32 -17.91 -10.03 6.24
C THR A 32 -17.66 -8.82 5.37
N ARG A 33 -18.33 -8.69 4.22
CA ARG A 33 -18.10 -7.61 3.26
C ARG A 33 -18.32 -6.20 3.81
N PHE A 34 -19.07 -6.06 4.90
CA PHE A 34 -19.35 -4.77 5.52
C PHE A 34 -18.08 -4.04 5.96
N VAL A 35 -16.99 -4.76 6.24
CA VAL A 35 -15.70 -4.14 6.62
C VAL A 35 -15.15 -3.20 5.56
N PHE A 36 -15.60 -3.33 4.30
CA PHE A 36 -15.23 -2.41 3.21
C PHE A 36 -16.12 -1.16 3.15
N ASN A 37 -17.02 -0.96 4.12
CA ASN A 37 -17.80 0.26 4.27
C ASN A 37 -17.51 0.89 5.64
N PRO A 38 -16.78 2.01 5.72
CA PRO A 38 -16.39 2.63 6.99
C PRO A 38 -17.56 2.95 7.90
N LYS A 39 -18.65 3.48 7.37
CA LYS A 39 -19.83 3.84 8.16
C LYS A 39 -20.49 2.61 8.79
N ILE A 40 -20.74 1.58 7.98
CA ILE A 40 -21.34 0.32 8.47
C ILE A 40 -20.39 -0.37 9.47
N CYS A 41 -19.07 -0.32 9.20
CA CYS A 41 -18.07 -0.88 10.09
C CYS A 41 -18.13 -0.26 11.50
N LEU A 42 -18.39 1.06 11.59
CA LEU A 42 -18.51 1.78 12.86
C LEU A 42 -19.85 1.56 13.59
N GLU A 43 -20.87 1.04 12.91
CA GLU A 43 -22.15 0.64 13.51
C GLU A 43 -22.09 -0.74 14.16
N LYS A 44 -21.03 -1.52 13.89
CA LYS A 44 -20.80 -2.85 14.38
C LYS A 44 -20.00 -2.88 15.68
N SER A 45 -20.20 -3.91 16.51
CA SER A 45 -19.37 -4.12 17.68
C SER A 45 -17.92 -4.44 17.27
N PHE A 46 -17.01 -4.23 18.21
CA PHE A 46 -15.59 -4.58 17.98
C PHE A 46 -15.43 -6.07 17.61
N GLU A 47 -16.17 -6.95 18.28
CA GLU A 47 -16.14 -8.39 18.07
C GLU A 47 -16.66 -8.78 16.70
N GLU A 48 -17.73 -8.15 16.20
CA GLU A 48 -18.24 -8.38 14.85
C GLU A 48 -17.21 -7.99 13.79
N VAL A 49 -16.57 -6.81 13.94
CA VAL A 49 -15.51 -6.36 13.01
C VAL A 49 -14.31 -7.28 13.09
N GLN A 50 -13.88 -7.66 14.29
CA GLN A 50 -12.77 -8.60 14.48
C GLN A 50 -13.06 -9.95 13.83
N TYR A 51 -14.24 -10.50 14.02
CA TYR A 51 -14.67 -11.74 13.39
C TYR A 51 -14.58 -11.62 11.85
N ALA A 52 -15.16 -10.56 11.28
CA ALA A 52 -15.16 -10.36 9.83
C ALA A 52 -13.75 -10.22 9.24
N LEU A 53 -12.84 -9.54 9.93
CA LEU A 53 -11.45 -9.39 9.50
C LEU A 53 -10.62 -10.67 9.65
N THR A 54 -11.00 -11.56 10.58
CA THR A 54 -10.22 -12.77 10.89
C THR A 54 -10.75 -14.02 10.24
N LYS A 55 -12.04 -14.08 9.87
CA LYS A 55 -12.69 -15.24 9.25
C LYS A 55 -11.90 -15.80 8.07
N TYR A 56 -11.44 -14.93 7.18
CA TYR A 56 -10.59 -15.29 6.04
C TYR A 56 -9.15 -14.82 6.18
N LYS A 57 -8.73 -14.49 7.41
CA LYS A 57 -7.35 -14.09 7.72
C LYS A 57 -6.87 -12.81 7.00
N VAL A 58 -7.76 -11.83 6.78
CA VAL A 58 -7.31 -10.49 6.39
C VAL A 58 -6.51 -9.86 7.52
N ALA A 59 -7.00 -9.97 8.75
CA ALA A 59 -6.25 -9.67 9.96
C ALA A 59 -5.65 -10.95 10.56
N LEU A 60 -4.34 -10.90 10.91
CA LEU A 60 -3.63 -11.97 11.62
C LEU A 60 -3.41 -11.62 13.10
N GLN A 61 -3.16 -10.35 13.40
CA GLN A 61 -3.06 -9.80 14.75
C GLN A 61 -4.43 -9.25 15.15
N LYS A 62 -5.31 -10.16 15.63
CA LYS A 62 -6.74 -9.90 15.82
C LYS A 62 -7.04 -8.54 16.45
N GLN A 63 -6.54 -8.31 17.66
CA GLN A 63 -6.81 -7.09 18.43
C GLN A 63 -6.26 -5.86 17.70
N LYS A 64 -4.96 -5.83 17.47
CA LYS A 64 -4.23 -4.68 16.92
C LYS A 64 -4.72 -4.28 15.54
N GLN A 65 -4.94 -5.25 14.65
CA GLN A 65 -5.35 -4.95 13.27
C GLN A 65 -6.82 -4.55 13.18
N THR A 66 -7.67 -5.02 14.09
CA THR A 66 -9.05 -4.52 14.23
C THR A 66 -9.05 -3.06 14.69
N GLU A 67 -8.25 -2.70 15.69
CA GLU A 67 -8.09 -1.32 16.16
C GLU A 67 -7.58 -0.39 15.05
N ILE A 68 -6.59 -0.85 14.28
CA ILE A 68 -6.06 -0.12 13.11
C ILE A 68 -7.16 0.15 12.11
N TRP A 69 -7.96 -0.85 11.76
CA TRP A 69 -9.01 -0.70 10.76
C TRP A 69 -10.15 0.20 11.24
N LEU A 70 -10.59 0.04 12.48
CA LEU A 70 -11.59 0.93 13.08
C LEU A 70 -11.12 2.38 13.16
N THR A 71 -9.85 2.60 13.49
CA THR A 71 -9.25 3.94 13.46
C THR A 71 -9.32 4.57 12.05
N LEU A 72 -9.01 3.78 11.02
CA LEU A 72 -9.12 4.23 9.63
C LEU A 72 -10.57 4.48 9.22
N CYS A 73 -11.49 3.58 9.59
CA CYS A 73 -12.92 3.76 9.33
C CYS A 73 -13.44 5.07 9.96
N ASN A 74 -13.06 5.33 11.21
CA ASN A 74 -13.39 6.59 11.90
C ASN A 74 -12.82 7.80 11.14
N THR A 75 -11.54 7.75 10.79
CA THR A 75 -10.88 8.82 10.04
C THR A 75 -11.55 9.09 8.69
N PHE A 76 -11.86 8.02 7.94
CA PHE A 76 -12.55 8.17 6.65
C PHE A 76 -13.98 8.72 6.82
N THR A 77 -14.66 8.34 7.89
CA THR A 77 -16.02 8.82 8.15
C THR A 77 -16.00 10.29 8.60
N GLU A 78 -15.17 10.65 9.56
CA GLU A 78 -15.08 12.01 10.09
C GLU A 78 -14.60 13.02 9.04
N LEU A 79 -13.53 12.71 8.32
CA LEU A 79 -12.87 13.67 7.44
C LEU A 79 -13.44 13.66 6.02
N PHE A 80 -14.00 12.54 5.58
CA PHE A 80 -14.35 12.31 4.17
C PHE A 80 -15.74 11.70 3.98
N ASP A 81 -16.58 11.70 5.02
CA ASP A 81 -17.94 11.16 4.99
C ASP A 81 -18.00 9.68 4.54
N GLY A 82 -17.00 8.89 4.95
CA GLY A 82 -16.83 7.48 4.57
C GLY A 82 -16.40 7.26 3.11
N ASN A 83 -16.22 8.32 2.33
CA ASN A 83 -15.81 8.25 0.93
C ASN A 83 -14.34 8.64 0.75
N ILE A 84 -13.47 7.64 0.67
CA ILE A 84 -12.03 7.83 0.51
C ILE A 84 -11.64 8.59 -0.78
N ARG A 85 -12.50 8.65 -1.80
CA ARG A 85 -12.27 9.48 -2.99
C ARG A 85 -12.10 10.95 -2.63
N LYS A 86 -12.88 11.42 -1.64
CA LYS A 86 -12.82 12.80 -1.15
C LYS A 86 -11.44 13.17 -0.59
N LEU A 87 -10.70 12.22 0.00
CA LEU A 87 -9.32 12.45 0.43
C LEU A 87 -8.43 12.86 -0.76
N PHE A 88 -8.48 12.12 -1.84
CA PHE A 88 -7.68 12.43 -3.03
C PHE A 88 -8.11 13.73 -3.69
N ASP A 89 -9.42 13.95 -3.81
CA ASP A 89 -9.99 15.13 -4.46
C ASP A 89 -9.66 16.41 -3.68
N SER A 90 -9.79 16.40 -2.35
CA SER A 90 -9.47 17.53 -1.48
C SER A 90 -8.01 17.96 -1.53
N LEU A 91 -7.12 17.04 -1.90
CA LEU A 91 -5.68 17.26 -2.05
C LEU A 91 -5.25 17.42 -3.51
N ASN A 92 -6.20 17.70 -4.43
CA ASN A 92 -5.98 17.88 -5.86
C ASN A 92 -5.30 16.69 -6.56
N ASN A 93 -5.40 15.48 -6.00
CA ASN A 93 -4.72 14.29 -6.48
C ASN A 93 -3.17 14.42 -6.55
N ASP A 94 -2.60 15.29 -5.74
CA ASP A 94 -1.16 15.56 -5.73
C ASP A 94 -0.44 14.60 -4.78
N VAL A 95 0.55 13.86 -5.30
CA VAL A 95 1.30 12.85 -4.54
C VAL A 95 1.93 13.42 -3.28
N ASP A 96 2.56 14.61 -3.35
CA ASP A 96 3.22 15.20 -2.20
C ASP A 96 2.23 15.68 -1.14
N LYS A 97 1.11 16.28 -1.59
CA LYS A 97 0.06 16.72 -0.66
C LYS A 97 -0.58 15.55 0.06
N ILE A 98 -0.88 14.46 -0.66
CA ILE A 98 -1.43 13.23 -0.07
C ILE A 98 -0.44 12.65 0.94
N ARG A 99 0.82 12.55 0.54
CA ARG A 99 1.89 12.02 1.42
C ARG A 99 2.04 12.88 2.68
N ASN A 100 2.13 14.19 2.56
CA ASN A 100 2.27 15.09 3.70
C ASN A 100 1.05 15.02 4.63
N PHE A 101 -0.16 15.04 4.07
CA PHE A 101 -1.39 14.92 4.83
C PHE A 101 -1.45 13.65 5.67
N ILE A 102 -1.09 12.51 5.08
CA ILE A 102 -1.15 11.20 5.75
C ILE A 102 0.03 11.00 6.70
N GLN A 103 1.25 11.33 6.26
CA GLN A 103 2.47 10.96 7.00
C GLN A 103 2.89 11.98 8.05
N LYS A 104 2.49 13.25 7.89
CA LYS A 104 2.86 14.35 8.81
C LYS A 104 1.65 14.89 9.55
N ASP A 105 0.70 15.47 8.84
CA ASP A 105 -0.38 16.25 9.46
C ASP A 105 -1.36 15.37 10.24
N ASN A 106 -1.61 14.15 9.75
CA ASN A 106 -2.60 13.24 10.32
C ASN A 106 -2.03 11.83 10.61
N LYS A 107 -0.73 11.71 10.87
CA LYS A 107 -0.05 10.41 11.03
C LYS A 107 -0.79 9.44 11.96
N LYS A 108 -1.27 9.93 13.11
CA LYS A 108 -1.98 9.11 14.11
C LYS A 108 -3.36 8.61 13.61
N LYS A 109 -3.98 9.35 12.69
CA LYS A 109 -5.27 8.99 12.09
C LYS A 109 -5.16 7.97 10.97
N PHE A 110 -3.94 7.74 10.45
CA PHE A 110 -3.65 6.77 9.39
C PHE A 110 -2.65 5.71 9.85
N PRO A 111 -2.98 4.93 10.91
CA PRO A 111 -2.06 3.90 11.39
C PRO A 111 -1.73 2.92 10.25
N TYR A 112 -0.47 2.53 10.13
CA TYR A 112 0.11 1.73 9.06
C TYR A 112 0.14 2.40 7.69
N LEU A 113 -0.95 2.99 7.21
CA LEU A 113 -0.97 3.71 5.93
C LEU A 113 -0.03 4.92 5.92
N SER A 114 0.31 5.47 7.08
CA SER A 114 1.28 6.56 7.21
C SER A 114 2.74 6.12 7.11
N GLU A 115 3.04 4.82 7.16
CA GLU A 115 4.39 4.32 6.96
C GLU A 115 4.85 4.59 5.51
N THR A 116 6.09 5.08 5.34
CA THR A 116 6.60 5.59 4.04
C THR A 116 6.40 4.59 2.91
N LYS A 117 6.81 3.35 3.10
CA LYS A 117 6.68 2.28 2.11
C LYS A 117 5.22 1.93 1.83
N ILE A 118 4.41 1.81 2.87
CA ILE A 118 3.00 1.40 2.75
C ILE A 118 2.19 2.50 2.06
N CYS A 119 2.35 3.76 2.45
CA CYS A 119 1.69 4.91 1.82
C CYS A 119 2.02 5.00 0.32
N ASN A 120 3.29 4.88 -0.03
CA ASN A 120 3.75 4.93 -1.41
C ASN A 120 3.13 3.79 -2.25
N TYR A 121 3.19 2.56 -1.74
CA TYR A 121 2.65 1.40 -2.46
C TYR A 121 1.12 1.39 -2.50
N TRP A 122 0.44 1.87 -1.45
CA TRP A 122 -1.00 2.06 -1.45
C TRP A 122 -1.46 3.05 -2.53
N MET A 123 -0.79 4.20 -2.66
CA MET A 123 -1.08 5.15 -3.73
C MET A 123 -0.88 4.52 -5.12
N TYR A 124 0.18 3.71 -5.29
CA TYR A 124 0.40 2.96 -6.52
C TYR A 124 -0.73 1.97 -6.82
N VAL A 125 -1.17 1.19 -5.82
CA VAL A 125 -2.28 0.25 -5.98
C VAL A 125 -3.57 0.97 -6.40
N ILE A 126 -3.88 2.10 -5.76
CA ILE A 126 -5.02 2.93 -6.14
C ILE A 126 -4.87 3.46 -7.59
N TYR A 127 -3.69 3.93 -7.98
CA TYR A 127 -3.42 4.38 -9.35
C TYR A 127 -3.58 3.25 -10.38
N GLN A 128 -3.05 2.08 -10.08
CA GLN A 128 -3.01 0.95 -11.00
C GLN A 128 -4.38 0.29 -11.22
N TYR A 129 -5.18 0.19 -10.16
CA TYR A 129 -6.40 -0.62 -10.16
C TYR A 129 -7.70 0.19 -10.05
N THR A 130 -7.62 1.52 -10.12
CA THR A 130 -8.79 2.39 -10.12
C THR A 130 -8.70 3.45 -11.22
N ASP A 131 -9.72 4.30 -11.30
CA ASP A 131 -9.79 5.43 -12.22
C ASP A 131 -8.92 6.64 -11.78
N ARG A 132 -8.22 6.54 -10.64
CA ARG A 132 -7.45 7.64 -10.07
C ARG A 132 -6.22 7.97 -10.92
N LYS A 133 -6.06 9.25 -11.22
CA LYS A 133 -4.85 9.81 -11.82
C LYS A 133 -4.22 10.81 -10.86
N TYR A 134 -2.91 10.72 -10.68
CA TYR A 134 -2.19 11.61 -9.79
C TYR A 134 -1.46 12.71 -10.57
N LYS A 135 -1.38 13.88 -9.97
CA LYS A 135 -0.38 14.90 -10.30
C LYS A 135 0.93 14.52 -9.60
N ASN A 136 2.04 14.83 -10.25
CA ASN A 136 3.39 14.50 -9.74
C ASN A 136 3.58 13.00 -9.50
N ILE A 137 3.01 12.15 -10.38
CA ILE A 137 3.08 10.69 -10.28
C ILE A 137 4.52 10.18 -10.30
N GLU A 138 5.45 10.90 -10.93
CA GLU A 138 6.88 10.62 -10.97
C GLU A 138 7.52 10.61 -9.58
N LYS A 139 6.86 11.18 -8.58
CA LYS A 139 7.28 11.14 -7.17
C LYS A 139 6.87 9.87 -6.43
N LEU A 140 6.06 8.99 -7.04
CA LEU A 140 5.87 7.65 -6.53
C LEU A 140 7.11 6.82 -6.84
N THR A 141 7.82 6.45 -5.79
CA THR A 141 9.06 5.66 -5.90
C THR A 141 8.76 4.16 -6.01
N VAL A 142 9.73 3.38 -6.42
CA VAL A 142 9.67 1.93 -6.16
C VAL A 142 9.46 1.68 -4.67
N ALA A 143 8.82 0.58 -4.30
CA ALA A 143 8.69 0.17 -2.91
C ALA A 143 9.78 -0.90 -2.62
N PRO A 144 10.96 -0.49 -2.10
CA PRO A 144 12.14 -1.35 -2.05
C PRO A 144 12.00 -2.40 -0.95
N ASP A 145 11.35 -3.49 -1.26
CA ASP A 145 11.39 -4.68 -0.44
C ASP A 145 12.59 -5.58 -0.82
N THR A 146 12.72 -6.70 -0.17
CA THR A 146 13.81 -7.66 -0.42
C THR A 146 13.90 -8.08 -1.89
N HIS A 147 12.76 -8.25 -2.58
CA HIS A 147 12.74 -8.67 -3.98
C HIS A 147 13.18 -7.55 -4.92
N VAL A 148 12.70 -6.33 -4.70
CA VAL A 148 13.10 -5.16 -5.48
C VAL A 148 14.58 -4.86 -5.29
N CYS A 149 15.11 -4.91 -4.06
CA CYS A 149 16.54 -4.72 -3.79
C CYS A 149 17.39 -5.79 -4.50
N LYS A 150 17.03 -7.08 -4.40
CA LYS A 150 17.72 -8.17 -5.10
C LYS A 150 17.70 -8.00 -6.62
N ALA A 151 16.57 -7.59 -7.19
CA ALA A 151 16.46 -7.37 -8.62
C ALA A 151 17.33 -6.18 -9.08
N THR A 152 17.33 -5.10 -8.31
CA THR A 152 18.17 -3.92 -8.59
C THR A 152 19.64 -4.26 -8.55
N HIS A 153 20.08 -5.04 -7.56
CA HIS A 153 21.45 -5.55 -7.48
C HIS A 153 21.79 -6.49 -8.66
N LYS A 154 20.90 -7.42 -8.99
CA LYS A 154 21.10 -8.35 -10.12
C LYS A 154 21.23 -7.64 -11.47
N LEU A 155 20.61 -6.48 -11.63
CA LEU A 155 20.75 -5.60 -12.80
C LEU A 155 22.05 -4.79 -12.79
N GLY A 156 22.86 -4.85 -11.73
CA GLY A 156 24.10 -4.09 -11.60
C GLY A 156 23.91 -2.59 -11.35
N LEU A 157 22.70 -2.17 -10.93
CA LEU A 157 22.41 -0.76 -10.62
C LEU A 157 22.93 -0.33 -9.26
N ILE A 158 23.19 -1.28 -8.37
CA ILE A 158 23.83 -1.09 -7.07
C ILE A 158 24.94 -2.12 -6.90
N THR A 159 25.99 -1.75 -6.19
CA THR A 159 27.13 -2.63 -5.87
C THR A 159 26.80 -3.63 -4.75
N GLU A 160 27.65 -4.62 -4.53
CA GLU A 160 27.53 -5.57 -3.40
C GLU A 160 27.58 -4.84 -2.05
N ASP A 161 28.46 -3.85 -1.89
CA ASP A 161 28.57 -3.06 -0.67
C ASP A 161 27.31 -2.23 -0.41
N GLU A 162 26.74 -1.60 -1.45
CA GLU A 162 25.47 -0.87 -1.37
C GLU A 162 24.32 -1.80 -1.02
N PHE A 163 24.27 -3.00 -1.62
CA PHE A 163 23.23 -4.00 -1.34
C PHE A 163 23.26 -4.49 0.10
N ASN A 164 24.45 -4.65 0.70
CA ASN A 164 24.63 -5.08 2.08
C ASN A 164 24.56 -3.92 3.10
N SER A 165 24.36 -2.69 2.64
CA SER A 165 24.29 -1.52 3.53
C SER A 165 22.95 -1.41 4.26
N ASN A 166 22.96 -0.75 5.41
CA ASN A 166 21.74 -0.41 6.15
C ASN A 166 20.81 0.56 5.39
N ASN A 167 21.33 1.25 4.37
CA ASN A 167 20.63 2.25 3.57
C ASN A 167 20.19 1.73 2.20
N VAL A 168 20.29 0.43 1.93
CA VAL A 168 19.98 -0.17 0.62
C VAL A 168 18.64 0.28 0.05
N GLN A 169 17.61 0.41 0.87
CA GLN A 169 16.30 0.83 0.41
C GLN A 169 16.31 2.25 -0.18
N GLN A 170 16.98 3.19 0.49
CA GLN A 170 17.10 4.56 -0.01
C GLN A 170 17.96 4.62 -1.27
N ILE A 171 19.07 3.90 -1.30
CA ILE A 171 19.95 3.80 -2.48
C ILE A 171 19.17 3.29 -3.70
N VAL A 172 18.36 2.24 -3.52
CA VAL A 172 17.49 1.69 -4.58
C VAL A 172 16.48 2.72 -5.07
N ILE A 173 15.83 3.45 -4.16
CA ILE A 173 14.91 4.53 -4.52
C ILE A 173 15.63 5.56 -5.41
N ASP A 174 16.78 6.06 -4.95
CA ASP A 174 17.52 7.13 -5.60
C ASP A 174 18.03 6.71 -6.99
N ARG A 175 18.50 5.46 -7.12
CA ARG A 175 18.95 4.90 -8.42
C ARG A 175 17.81 4.84 -9.44
N TRP A 176 16.64 4.35 -9.05
CA TRP A 176 15.49 4.28 -9.95
C TRP A 176 14.91 5.66 -10.27
N GLN A 177 14.93 6.59 -9.31
CA GLN A 177 14.54 7.98 -9.54
C GLN A 177 15.45 8.66 -10.58
N GLU A 178 16.77 8.51 -10.43
CA GLU A 178 17.73 9.10 -11.35
C GLU A 178 17.65 8.46 -12.75
N LEU A 179 17.51 7.12 -12.82
CA LEU A 179 17.43 6.39 -14.08
C LEU A 179 16.22 6.80 -14.93
N PHE A 180 15.09 7.10 -14.27
CA PHE A 180 13.87 7.50 -14.98
C PHE A 180 13.67 9.01 -15.10
N LYS A 181 14.58 9.79 -14.54
CA LYS A 181 14.60 11.24 -14.73
C LYS A 181 14.62 11.57 -16.23
N ASP A 182 13.79 12.53 -16.59
CA ASP A 182 13.66 13.01 -17.97
C ASP A 182 13.19 11.95 -19.00
N THR A 183 12.66 10.81 -18.52
CA THR A 183 12.04 9.78 -19.36
C THR A 183 10.51 9.83 -19.27
N LYS A 184 9.84 9.15 -20.20
CA LYS A 184 8.38 8.93 -20.13
C LYS A 184 7.94 7.96 -19.05
N TYR A 185 8.86 7.16 -18.51
CA TYR A 185 8.59 6.14 -17.51
C TYR A 185 8.64 6.71 -16.10
N LYS A 186 7.95 6.09 -15.19
CA LYS A 186 7.89 6.47 -13.78
C LYS A 186 8.57 5.42 -12.93
N PRO A 187 9.30 5.81 -11.88
CA PRO A 187 10.02 4.85 -11.02
C PRO A 187 9.13 3.73 -10.49
N ILE A 188 7.87 4.04 -10.17
CA ILE A 188 6.93 3.05 -9.65
C ILE A 188 6.51 2.00 -10.69
N ASP A 189 6.55 2.31 -11.98
CA ASP A 189 6.10 1.40 -13.05
C ASP A 189 6.97 0.13 -13.11
N ILE A 190 8.26 0.23 -12.72
CA ILE A 190 9.17 -0.93 -12.69
C ILE A 190 9.00 -1.82 -11.45
N HIS A 191 8.26 -1.37 -10.44
CA HIS A 191 8.16 -2.11 -9.16
C HIS A 191 7.66 -3.54 -9.34
N THR A 192 6.51 -3.72 -9.99
CA THR A 192 5.91 -5.04 -10.18
C THR A 192 6.77 -5.96 -11.06
N PRO A 193 7.31 -5.54 -12.22
CA PRO A 193 8.28 -6.32 -12.98
C PRO A 193 9.49 -6.80 -12.17
N LEU A 194 10.15 -5.92 -11.42
CA LEU A 194 11.31 -6.27 -10.58
C LEU A 194 10.93 -7.31 -9.52
N TRP A 195 9.81 -7.08 -8.86
CA TRP A 195 9.32 -7.96 -7.81
C TRP A 195 9.01 -9.37 -8.31
N LEU A 196 8.29 -9.47 -9.43
CA LEU A 196 7.96 -10.74 -10.07
C LEU A 196 9.21 -11.47 -10.56
N TRP A 197 10.12 -10.78 -11.23
CA TRP A 197 11.36 -11.35 -11.74
C TRP A 197 12.21 -11.94 -10.63
N SER A 198 12.43 -11.20 -9.56
CA SER A 198 13.17 -11.70 -8.39
C SER A 198 12.46 -12.88 -7.72
N ARG A 199 11.14 -12.79 -7.55
CA ARG A 199 10.35 -13.86 -6.93
C ARG A 199 10.39 -15.16 -7.73
N ASN A 200 10.43 -15.07 -9.05
CA ASN A 200 10.52 -16.21 -9.95
C ASN A 200 11.96 -16.74 -10.15
N GLY A 201 12.89 -16.33 -9.29
CA GLY A 201 14.29 -16.81 -9.32
C GLY A 201 15.07 -16.26 -10.50
N PHE A 202 14.74 -15.06 -11.00
CA PHE A 202 15.42 -14.37 -12.10
C PHE A 202 15.42 -15.15 -13.42
N LYS A 203 14.37 -15.95 -13.65
CA LYS A 203 14.17 -16.63 -14.93
C LYS A 203 13.90 -15.59 -16.02
N GLU A 204 14.39 -15.88 -17.21
CA GLU A 204 14.07 -15.10 -18.40
C GLU A 204 12.54 -15.10 -18.62
N ILE A 205 12.02 -13.96 -18.98
CA ILE A 205 10.60 -13.83 -19.38
C ILE A 205 10.56 -14.14 -20.86
N GLU A 206 10.05 -15.32 -21.20
CA GLU A 206 9.76 -15.71 -22.59
C GLU A 206 8.68 -14.81 -23.20
#